data_b4741a14606e43dbd15c70650fd20491
#
_entry.id   b4741a14606e43dbd15c70650fd20491
#
_cell.length_a   1.000
_cell.length_b   1.000
_cell.length_c   1.000
_cell.angle_alpha   90.00
_cell.angle_beta   90.00
_cell.angle_gamma   90.00
#
_symmetry.space_group_name_H-M   'P 1'
#
loop_
_entity.id
_entity.type
_entity.pdbx_description
1 polymer ?
#
loop_
_entity_poly.entity_id
_entity_poly.type
_entity_poly.pdbx_seq_one_letter_code
_entity_poly.pdbx_strand_id
1 'polypeptide(L)'
;MNLIDIMQTDFRKDVLEYSRSKTKGRMQSDSVITFTIPSQAREIICRWMDKRTGKLDFGYKFTYHNFSQYVTYSLGDLAEELNIDERVTFYSARKSFAQYASEIGIPDGIIDYCLGHSDKSKGVIRYYTKVRQKQADMAISRVIDYVNNPEKYKEYIEQRSDIMMMRG
;
A
#
# COMPACT_ATOMS: atom_id res chain seq x y z
N MET A 1 -3.67 3.33 -1.03
CA MET A 1 -5.11 3.67 -1.21
C MET A 1 -5.78 3.83 0.14
N ASN A 2 -6.86 4.57 0.24
CA ASN A 2 -7.74 4.59 1.41
C ASN A 2 -9.05 3.81 1.08
N LEU A 3 -9.94 3.63 2.07
CA LEU A 3 -11.18 2.85 1.86
C LEU A 3 -12.09 3.41 0.76
N ILE A 4 -12.18 4.74 0.62
CA ILE A 4 -13.00 5.36 -0.42
C ILE A 4 -12.39 5.14 -1.81
N ASP A 5 -11.06 5.16 -1.91
CA ASP A 5 -10.37 4.89 -3.17
C ASP A 5 -10.61 3.44 -3.60
N ILE A 6 -10.58 2.48 -2.64
CA ILE A 6 -10.88 1.07 -2.90
C ILE A 6 -12.31 0.88 -3.41
N MET A 7 -13.28 1.50 -2.77
CA MET A 7 -14.69 1.38 -3.19
C MET A 7 -14.96 1.93 -4.60
N GLN A 8 -14.15 2.89 -5.05
CA GLN A 8 -14.36 3.57 -6.34
C GLN A 8 -13.48 3.03 -7.47
N THR A 9 -12.46 2.24 -7.14
CA THR A 9 -11.49 1.74 -8.12
C THR A 9 -12.09 0.66 -9.01
N ASP A 10 -11.77 0.74 -10.31
CA ASP A 10 -12.01 -0.33 -11.28
C ASP A 10 -10.77 -1.27 -11.31
N PHE A 11 -10.96 -2.49 -10.85
CA PHE A 11 -9.91 -3.49 -10.70
C PHE A 11 -9.77 -4.44 -11.91
N ARG A 12 -10.44 -4.19 -13.04
CA ARG A 12 -10.31 -5.04 -14.24
C ARG A 12 -8.93 -4.98 -14.87
N LYS A 13 -8.23 -3.85 -14.69
CA LYS A 13 -6.86 -3.65 -15.21
C LYS A 13 -5.84 -4.23 -14.23
N ASP A 14 -4.72 -4.72 -14.77
CA ASP A 14 -3.60 -5.19 -13.95
C ASP A 14 -2.78 -4.04 -13.37
N VAL A 15 -2.74 -2.92 -14.06
CA VAL A 15 -2.08 -1.69 -13.60
C VAL A 15 -3.12 -0.75 -13.04
N LEU A 16 -2.93 -0.34 -11.79
CA LEU A 16 -3.76 0.66 -11.15
C LEU A 16 -3.13 2.04 -11.29
N GLU A 17 -3.97 2.99 -11.67
CA GLU A 17 -3.66 4.41 -11.65
C GLU A 17 -4.71 5.11 -10.79
N TYR A 18 -4.27 5.78 -9.74
CA TYR A 18 -5.20 6.50 -8.90
C TYR A 18 -4.58 7.78 -8.33
N SER A 19 -5.42 8.80 -8.14
CA SER A 19 -5.10 10.01 -7.40
C SER A 19 -5.76 9.94 -6.03
N ARG A 20 -5.01 10.32 -4.98
CA ARG A 20 -5.59 10.31 -3.61
C ARG A 20 -6.71 11.33 -3.49
N SER A 21 -7.88 10.86 -3.05
CA SER A 21 -9.06 11.71 -2.83
C SER A 21 -8.81 12.88 -1.85
N LYS A 22 -7.94 12.69 -0.84
CA LYS A 22 -7.60 13.75 0.14
C LYS A 22 -6.75 14.90 -0.42
N THR A 23 -6.05 14.68 -1.54
CA THR A 23 -5.17 15.69 -2.15
C THR A 23 -5.76 16.28 -3.43
N LYS A 24 -6.88 15.75 -3.89
CA LYS A 24 -7.60 16.22 -5.08
C LYS A 24 -8.03 17.68 -4.87
N GLY A 25 -7.50 18.59 -5.68
CA GLY A 25 -7.81 20.02 -5.63
C GLY A 25 -6.96 20.87 -4.68
N ARG A 26 -5.99 20.31 -3.94
CA ARG A 26 -5.09 21.08 -3.06
C ARG A 26 -3.69 21.32 -3.64
N MET A 27 -3.32 20.63 -4.72
CA MET A 27 -2.02 20.76 -5.38
C MET A 27 -2.18 20.96 -6.87
N GLN A 28 -1.31 21.79 -7.46
CA GLN A 28 -1.24 22.07 -8.90
C GLN A 28 -0.84 20.84 -9.78
N SER A 29 -0.43 19.74 -9.16
CA SER A 29 -0.21 18.47 -9.84
C SER A 29 -0.76 17.35 -8.97
N ASP A 30 -1.86 16.72 -9.40
CA ASP A 30 -2.33 15.46 -8.83
C ASP A 30 -1.20 14.42 -9.01
N SER A 31 -0.62 13.97 -7.90
CA SER A 31 0.36 12.88 -7.94
C SER A 31 -0.40 11.60 -8.24
N VAL A 32 -0.42 11.21 -9.51
CA VAL A 32 -0.96 9.91 -9.94
C VAL A 32 0.01 8.84 -9.46
N ILE A 33 -0.50 7.88 -8.73
CA ILE A 33 0.23 6.70 -8.28
C ILE A 33 -0.11 5.57 -9.24
N THR A 34 0.93 4.96 -9.80
CA THR A 34 0.79 3.85 -10.74
C THR A 34 1.58 2.65 -10.25
N PHE A 35 0.96 1.50 -10.16
CA PHE A 35 1.62 0.23 -9.83
C PHE A 35 0.84 -0.96 -10.39
N THR A 36 1.54 -2.08 -10.58
CA THR A 36 0.94 -3.34 -10.97
C THR A 36 0.34 -4.04 -9.74
N ILE A 37 -0.88 -4.57 -9.86
CA ILE A 37 -1.51 -5.31 -8.77
C ILE A 37 -0.73 -6.60 -8.55
N PRO A 38 -0.18 -6.86 -7.34
CA PRO A 38 0.48 -8.12 -7.04
C PRO A 38 -0.46 -9.32 -7.20
N SER A 39 0.09 -10.48 -7.60
CA SER A 39 -0.72 -11.70 -7.83
C SER A 39 -1.54 -12.10 -6.60
N GLN A 40 -0.98 -11.99 -5.41
CA GLN A 40 -1.66 -12.27 -4.14
C GLN A 40 -2.89 -11.36 -3.93
N ALA A 41 -2.73 -10.06 -4.23
CA ALA A 41 -3.84 -9.11 -4.15
C ALA A 41 -4.86 -9.36 -5.27
N ARG A 42 -4.39 -9.72 -6.48
CA ARG A 42 -5.27 -10.06 -7.62
C ARG A 42 -6.17 -11.25 -7.29
N GLU A 43 -5.64 -12.27 -6.65
CA GLU A 43 -6.41 -13.44 -6.23
C GLU A 43 -7.57 -13.05 -5.31
N ILE A 44 -7.29 -12.22 -4.29
CA ILE A 44 -8.31 -11.72 -3.35
C ILE A 44 -9.33 -10.84 -4.07
N ILE A 45 -8.88 -9.92 -4.91
CA ILE A 45 -9.74 -9.00 -5.68
C ILE A 45 -10.70 -9.81 -6.55
N CYS A 46 -10.23 -10.83 -7.27
CA CYS A 46 -11.05 -11.64 -8.16
C CYS A 46 -12.20 -12.36 -7.46
N ARG A 47 -12.08 -12.66 -6.16
CA ARG A 47 -13.16 -13.29 -5.38
C ARG A 47 -14.32 -12.34 -5.13
N TRP A 48 -14.06 -11.04 -5.04
CA TRP A 48 -15.03 -10.02 -4.61
C TRP A 48 -15.37 -9.01 -5.70
N MET A 49 -14.76 -9.12 -6.88
CA MET A 49 -14.95 -8.16 -7.97
C MET A 49 -16.19 -8.51 -8.79
N ASP A 50 -17.13 -7.59 -8.90
CA ASP A 50 -18.16 -7.62 -9.94
C ASP A 50 -17.53 -7.41 -11.31
N LYS A 51 -17.55 -8.41 -12.16
CA LYS A 51 -16.95 -8.40 -13.50
C LYS A 51 -17.53 -7.30 -14.41
N ARG A 52 -18.79 -6.92 -14.21
CA ARG A 52 -19.46 -5.91 -15.02
C ARG A 52 -18.97 -4.51 -14.70
N THR A 53 -18.85 -4.19 -13.43
CA THR A 53 -18.44 -2.84 -12.95
C THR A 53 -16.95 -2.72 -12.69
N GLY A 54 -16.25 -3.83 -12.49
CA GLY A 54 -14.86 -3.87 -12.06
C GLY A 54 -14.63 -3.45 -10.60
N LYS A 55 -15.70 -3.16 -9.86
CA LYS A 55 -15.61 -2.74 -8.45
C LYS A 55 -15.74 -3.94 -7.53
N LEU A 56 -15.25 -3.78 -6.30
CA LEU A 56 -15.47 -4.79 -5.26
C LEU A 56 -16.95 -4.77 -4.84
N ASP A 57 -17.55 -5.95 -4.78
CA ASP A 57 -18.89 -6.18 -4.33
C ASP A 57 -18.88 -7.18 -3.17
N PHE A 58 -19.28 -6.73 -2.00
CA PHE A 58 -19.36 -7.53 -0.78
C PHE A 58 -20.79 -7.99 -0.47
N GLY A 59 -21.70 -7.90 -1.45
CA GLY A 59 -23.11 -8.26 -1.29
C GLY A 59 -23.97 -7.21 -0.57
N TYR A 60 -23.40 -6.09 -0.17
CA TYR A 60 -24.06 -4.99 0.51
C TYR A 60 -23.79 -3.65 -0.17
N LYS A 61 -24.81 -2.78 -0.20
CA LYS A 61 -24.62 -1.39 -0.62
C LYS A 61 -24.06 -0.57 0.54
N PHE A 62 -22.72 -0.57 0.68
CA PHE A 62 -22.07 0.25 1.68
C PHE A 62 -22.02 1.73 1.27
N THR A 63 -22.41 2.62 2.19
CA THR A 63 -21.87 3.99 2.19
C THR A 63 -20.43 3.96 2.69
N TYR A 64 -19.65 5.00 2.40
CA TYR A 64 -18.28 5.09 2.95
C TYR A 64 -18.27 4.98 4.48
N HIS A 65 -19.21 5.63 5.16
CA HIS A 65 -19.32 5.60 6.61
C HIS A 65 -19.53 4.18 7.14
N ASN A 66 -20.54 3.48 6.62
CA ASN A 66 -20.87 2.12 7.05
C ASN A 66 -19.73 1.14 6.72
N PHE A 67 -19.08 1.29 5.55
CA PHE A 67 -17.95 0.44 5.19
C PHE A 67 -16.75 0.67 6.12
N SER A 68 -16.45 1.93 6.46
CA SER A 68 -15.39 2.26 7.41
C SER A 68 -15.65 1.68 8.80
N GLN A 69 -16.88 1.75 9.28
CA GLN A 69 -17.26 1.14 10.55
C GLN A 69 -17.12 -0.39 10.50
N TYR A 70 -17.69 -1.02 9.47
CA TYR A 70 -17.59 -2.46 9.28
C TYR A 70 -16.15 -2.96 9.30
N VAL A 71 -15.25 -2.33 8.52
CA VAL A 71 -13.83 -2.68 8.51
C VAL A 71 -13.19 -2.49 9.89
N THR A 72 -13.57 -1.43 10.61
CA THR A 72 -13.01 -1.17 11.95
C THR A 72 -13.42 -2.25 12.95
N TYR A 73 -14.69 -2.64 12.96
CA TYR A 73 -15.17 -3.71 13.84
C TYR A 73 -14.56 -5.05 13.48
N SER A 74 -14.58 -5.44 12.20
CA SER A 74 -14.00 -6.72 11.76
C SER A 74 -12.50 -6.83 12.04
N LEU A 75 -11.75 -5.73 11.98
CA LEU A 75 -10.34 -5.74 12.36
C LEU A 75 -10.15 -5.82 13.88
N GLY A 76 -11.08 -5.26 14.66
CA GLY A 76 -11.09 -5.42 16.13
C GLY A 76 -11.34 -6.87 16.52
N ASP A 77 -12.39 -7.49 15.99
CA ASP A 77 -12.73 -8.89 16.24
C ASP A 77 -11.58 -9.83 15.86
N LEU A 78 -10.94 -9.58 14.70
CA LEU A 78 -9.78 -10.36 14.25
C LEU A 78 -8.57 -10.19 15.19
N ALA A 79 -8.31 -8.97 15.66
CA ALA A 79 -7.21 -8.71 16.60
C ALA A 79 -7.43 -9.43 17.94
N GLU A 80 -8.67 -9.44 18.43
CA GLU A 80 -9.06 -10.17 19.63
C GLU A 80 -8.88 -11.69 19.47
N GLU A 81 -9.36 -12.24 18.34
CA GLU A 81 -9.21 -13.68 18.03
C GLU A 81 -7.74 -14.11 17.95
N LEU A 82 -6.86 -13.22 17.43
CA LEU A 82 -5.43 -13.47 17.30
C LEU A 82 -4.61 -13.07 18.54
N ASN A 83 -5.25 -12.63 19.63
CA ASN A 83 -4.60 -12.13 20.86
C ASN A 83 -3.59 -11.01 20.58
N ILE A 84 -3.95 -10.07 19.70
CA ILE A 84 -3.16 -8.86 19.41
C ILE A 84 -3.64 -7.74 20.32
N ASP A 85 -2.81 -7.31 21.27
CA ASP A 85 -3.15 -6.27 22.25
C ASP A 85 -3.23 -4.86 21.63
N GLU A 86 -2.48 -4.63 20.53
CA GLU A 86 -2.48 -3.34 19.87
C GLU A 86 -3.73 -3.13 19.03
N ARG A 87 -4.19 -1.88 19.03
CA ARG A 87 -5.32 -1.49 18.18
C ARG A 87 -4.99 -1.63 16.69
N VAL A 88 -5.56 -2.63 16.04
CA VAL A 88 -5.45 -2.82 14.58
C VAL A 88 -6.48 -1.97 13.86
N THR A 89 -6.05 -1.26 12.83
CA THR A 89 -6.91 -0.42 11.97
C THR A 89 -6.50 -0.59 10.51
N PHE A 90 -7.37 -0.18 9.58
CA PHE A 90 -6.98 -0.15 8.17
C PHE A 90 -5.70 0.68 7.91
N TYR A 91 -5.44 1.69 8.76
CA TYR A 91 -4.22 2.49 8.66
C TYR A 91 -2.97 1.74 9.16
N SER A 92 -3.13 0.72 9.98
CA SER A 92 -2.01 -0.11 10.46
C SER A 92 -1.27 -0.78 9.30
N ALA A 93 -1.99 -1.31 8.30
CA ALA A 93 -1.39 -1.90 7.11
C ALA A 93 -0.47 -0.91 6.36
N ARG A 94 -0.84 0.36 6.34
CA ARG A 94 -0.02 1.42 5.73
C ARG A 94 1.26 1.69 6.52
N LYS A 95 1.16 1.69 7.86
CA LYS A 95 2.33 1.85 8.75
C LYS A 95 3.27 0.66 8.60
N SER A 96 2.73 -0.57 8.63
CA SER A 96 3.51 -1.80 8.47
C SER A 96 4.24 -1.84 7.14
N PHE A 97 3.59 -1.45 6.03
CA PHE A 97 4.25 -1.33 4.74
C PHE A 97 5.44 -0.36 4.79
N ALA A 98 5.26 0.82 5.38
CA ALA A 98 6.34 1.81 5.49
C ALA A 98 7.51 1.29 6.33
N GLN A 99 7.20 0.66 7.45
CA GLN A 99 8.20 0.09 8.35
C GLN A 99 8.99 -1.02 7.66
N TYR A 100 8.32 -2.04 7.13
CA TYR A 100 8.97 -3.16 6.46
C TYR A 100 9.79 -2.73 5.24
N ALA A 101 9.25 -1.79 4.46
CA ALA A 101 10.00 -1.23 3.33
C ALA A 101 11.28 -0.52 3.77
N SER A 102 11.23 0.24 4.88
CA SER A 102 12.40 0.90 5.46
C SER A 102 13.42 -0.12 6.00
N GLU A 103 12.97 -1.15 6.72
CA GLU A 103 13.82 -2.22 7.27
C GLU A 103 14.63 -2.92 6.17
N ILE A 104 13.97 -3.26 5.04
CA ILE A 104 14.64 -3.90 3.90
C ILE A 104 15.32 -2.92 2.93
N GLY A 105 15.48 -1.67 3.34
CA GLY A 105 16.30 -0.67 2.65
C GLY A 105 15.71 -0.07 1.39
N ILE A 106 14.40 -0.03 1.27
CA ILE A 106 13.75 0.71 0.19
C ILE A 106 13.89 2.21 0.46
N PRO A 107 14.35 3.01 -0.51
CA PRO A 107 14.51 4.46 -0.34
C PRO A 107 13.19 5.16 0.00
N ASP A 108 13.23 6.15 0.91
CA ASP A 108 12.07 6.90 1.39
C ASP A 108 11.22 7.49 0.25
N GLY A 109 11.87 8.01 -0.80
CA GLY A 109 11.15 8.57 -1.94
C GLY A 109 10.28 7.55 -2.71
N ILE A 110 10.66 6.25 -2.68
CA ILE A 110 9.85 5.16 -3.25
C ILE A 110 8.73 4.79 -2.29
N ILE A 111 9.03 4.72 -0.99
CA ILE A 111 8.02 4.48 0.06
C ILE A 111 6.96 5.57 0.00
N ASP A 112 7.34 6.83 -0.03
CA ASP A 112 6.44 7.98 -0.14
C ASP A 112 5.57 7.91 -1.39
N TYR A 113 6.15 7.53 -2.53
CA TYR A 113 5.39 7.33 -3.75
C TYR A 113 4.35 6.22 -3.59
N CYS A 114 4.74 5.04 -3.10
CA CYS A 114 3.80 3.92 -2.85
C CYS A 114 2.68 4.30 -1.89
N LEU A 115 3.00 5.13 -0.90
CA LEU A 115 2.02 5.64 0.06
C LEU A 115 1.20 6.82 -0.47
N GLY A 116 1.57 7.38 -1.62
CA GLY A 116 0.90 8.53 -2.21
C GLY A 116 1.09 9.80 -1.37
N HIS A 117 2.23 9.94 -0.73
CA HIS A 117 2.62 11.22 -0.17
C HIS A 117 2.97 12.19 -1.30
N SER A 118 2.72 13.48 -1.10
CA SER A 118 3.12 14.49 -2.07
C SER A 118 4.63 14.46 -2.24
N ASP A 119 5.07 14.28 -3.47
CA ASP A 119 6.48 14.31 -3.81
C ASP A 119 7.01 15.73 -3.65
N LYS A 120 7.72 15.97 -2.56
CA LYS A 120 8.46 17.22 -2.34
C LYS A 120 9.76 17.27 -3.14
N SER A 121 10.14 16.17 -3.79
CA SER A 121 11.35 16.15 -4.61
C SER A 121 11.15 17.00 -5.85
N LYS A 122 11.99 18.02 -6.00
CA LYS A 122 12.05 18.88 -7.20
C LYS A 122 12.73 18.19 -8.39
N GLY A 123 13.00 16.88 -8.30
CA GLY A 123 13.78 16.15 -9.28
C GLY A 123 13.00 15.80 -10.56
N VAL A 124 13.74 15.64 -11.65
CA VAL A 124 13.23 15.25 -12.98
C VAL A 124 12.52 13.90 -12.98
N ILE A 125 12.87 13.00 -12.04
CA ILE A 125 12.34 11.64 -11.90
C ILE A 125 10.80 11.62 -11.77
N ARG A 126 10.17 12.65 -11.21
CA ARG A 126 8.71 12.72 -11.10
C ARG A 126 7.97 12.67 -12.44
N TYR A 127 8.66 13.01 -13.53
CA TYR A 127 8.09 12.98 -14.89
C TYR A 127 8.18 11.59 -15.55
N TYR A 128 8.94 10.66 -14.97
CA TYR A 128 9.12 9.31 -15.50
C TYR A 128 8.18 8.31 -14.81
N THR A 129 6.89 8.37 -15.13
CA THR A 129 5.86 7.51 -14.52
C THR A 129 6.17 6.01 -14.65
N LYS A 130 6.71 5.57 -15.80
CA LYS A 130 7.10 4.16 -16.00
C LYS A 130 8.26 3.71 -15.10
N VAL A 131 9.23 4.59 -14.84
CA VAL A 131 10.33 4.29 -13.92
C VAL A 131 9.81 4.16 -12.51
N ARG A 132 8.94 5.08 -12.09
CA ARG A 132 8.29 5.04 -10.77
C ARG A 132 7.40 3.83 -10.60
N GLN A 133 6.63 3.45 -11.60
CA GLN A 133 5.84 2.23 -11.56
C GLN A 133 6.73 1.01 -11.31
N LYS A 134 7.82 0.82 -12.08
CA LYS A 134 8.75 -0.29 -11.86
C LYS A 134 9.35 -0.29 -10.46
N GLN A 135 9.73 0.88 -9.94
CA GLN A 135 10.26 1.00 -8.59
C GLN A 135 9.22 0.64 -7.53
N ALA A 136 7.97 1.07 -7.71
CA ALA A 136 6.87 0.72 -6.83
C ALA A 136 6.59 -0.79 -6.87
N ASP A 137 6.53 -1.38 -8.06
CA ASP A 137 6.30 -2.81 -8.24
C ASP A 137 7.40 -3.64 -7.56
N MET A 138 8.67 -3.24 -7.69
CA MET A 138 9.79 -3.87 -7.00
C MET A 138 9.68 -3.72 -5.48
N ALA A 139 9.34 -2.52 -4.99
CA ALA A 139 9.18 -2.26 -3.56
C ALA A 139 8.07 -3.12 -2.96
N ILE A 140 6.90 -3.14 -3.60
CA ILE A 140 5.74 -3.93 -3.16
C ILE A 140 6.09 -5.42 -3.15
N SER A 141 6.70 -5.93 -4.23
CA SER A 141 7.11 -7.33 -4.33
C SER A 141 8.11 -7.72 -3.24
N ARG A 142 9.10 -6.87 -2.95
CA ARG A 142 10.09 -7.12 -1.89
C ARG A 142 9.48 -7.10 -0.50
N VAL A 143 8.55 -6.19 -0.22
CA VAL A 143 7.85 -6.15 1.07
C VAL A 143 7.00 -7.41 1.25
N ILE A 144 6.28 -7.85 0.21
CA ILE A 144 5.50 -9.09 0.25
C ILE A 144 6.41 -10.30 0.47
N ASP A 145 7.55 -10.38 -0.23
CA ASP A 145 8.54 -11.46 -0.05
C ASP A 145 9.11 -11.44 1.37
N TYR A 146 9.43 -10.27 1.91
CA TYR A 146 9.93 -10.12 3.29
C TYR A 146 8.91 -10.61 4.33
N VAL A 147 7.65 -10.23 4.21
CA VAL A 147 6.61 -10.68 5.15
C VAL A 147 6.41 -12.19 5.10
N ASN A 148 6.50 -12.80 3.91
CA ASN A 148 6.33 -14.24 3.75
C ASN A 148 7.59 -15.06 4.09
N ASN A 149 8.79 -14.46 3.97
CA ASN A 149 10.08 -15.11 4.14
C ASN A 149 11.05 -14.25 4.95
N PRO A 150 10.75 -13.90 6.22
CA PRO A 150 11.55 -12.95 7.00
C PRO A 150 13.00 -13.41 7.20
N GLU A 151 13.23 -14.71 7.37
CA GLU A 151 14.56 -15.28 7.58
C GLU A 151 15.53 -15.02 6.42
N LYS A 152 15.02 -14.91 5.19
CA LYS A 152 15.80 -14.58 3.99
C LYS A 152 16.45 -13.19 4.07
N TYR A 153 15.87 -12.29 4.86
CA TYR A 153 16.31 -10.89 4.96
C TYR A 153 17.11 -10.59 6.23
N LYS A 154 17.20 -11.55 7.17
CA LYS A 154 17.80 -11.35 8.47
C LYS A 154 19.24 -10.84 8.39
N GLU A 155 20.09 -11.56 7.67
CA GLU A 155 21.51 -11.18 7.50
C GLU A 155 21.65 -9.79 6.86
N TYR A 156 20.85 -9.48 5.85
CA TYR A 156 20.84 -8.18 5.18
C TYR A 156 20.48 -7.03 6.14
N ILE A 157 19.44 -7.25 6.97
CA ILE A 157 18.98 -6.25 7.94
C ILE A 157 20.06 -6.02 9.02
N GLU A 158 20.69 -7.09 9.52
CA GLU A 158 21.76 -7.01 10.50
C GLU A 158 22.97 -6.21 9.94
N GLN A 159 23.46 -6.57 8.76
CA GLN A 159 24.55 -5.86 8.09
C GLN A 159 24.25 -4.38 7.86
N ARG A 160 23.01 -4.06 7.46
CA ARG A 160 22.60 -2.68 7.25
C ARG A 160 22.57 -1.88 8.56
N SER A 161 22.10 -2.48 9.64
CA SER A 161 22.08 -1.85 10.97
C SER A 161 23.48 -1.53 11.45
N ASP A 162 24.43 -2.44 11.27
CA ASP A 162 25.84 -2.24 11.62
C ASP A 162 26.47 -1.08 10.85
N ILE A 163 26.21 -1.01 9.54
CA ILE A 163 26.72 0.09 8.69
C ILE A 163 26.13 1.44 9.14
N MET A 164 24.86 1.47 9.55
CA MET A 164 24.25 2.71 10.04
C MET A 164 24.84 3.16 11.38
N MET A 165 25.10 2.22 12.30
CA MET A 165 25.76 2.54 13.60
C MET A 165 27.19 3.02 13.44
N MET A 166 27.92 2.56 12.42
CA MET A 166 29.29 3.00 12.15
C MET A 166 29.38 4.41 11.54
N ARG A 167 28.28 4.95 11.04
CA ARG A 167 28.23 6.28 10.37
C ARG A 167 27.64 7.40 11.23
N GLY A 168 27.10 7.08 12.40
CA GLY A 168 26.60 8.05 13.39
C GLY A 168 27.62 8.36 14.43
#